data_8327ea13a85e434c24517ec759afa8d7
#
_entry.id   8327ea13a85e434c24517ec759afa8d7
#
_cell.length_a   1.000
_cell.length_b   1.000
_cell.length_c   1.000
_cell.angle_alpha   90.00
_cell.angle_beta   90.00
_cell.angle_gamma   90.00
#
_symmetry.space_group_name_H-M   'P 1'
#
loop_
_entity.id
_entity.type
_entity.pdbx_description
1 polymer ?
#
loop_
_entity_poly.entity_id
_entity_poly.type
_entity_poly.pdbx_seq_one_letter_code
_entity_poly.pdbx_strand_id
1 'polypeptide(L)'
;MTSLDDPFRKARETDGVLRCPFQGDEIPMILRHEEVRRAAKDWHTFSSDAPFRVPIPSEEQLRSVRQLPIELDPPDHTDYRRLVEPFFLRAKQPAFVARIDRIVARLLDEALARDTIEIVEGFALPLQSRALTVLLDVPESEADIWIGWGVHVFHGNDGLTKARQLEDYLNDCFDRAEASPGDDFFSLLTKASFRGRPLDRAEMLGFANLAFAGGRDTIIHSIACAIGHLASTPADFAFLRADPDRIIHAAEEFFRVFMPLTHIGRVCPVATEVDGVAVEPGGRVSLGWASANLDGTVFDEPLAIRLDRRPNPHVSFGFGAHLCLGAAHSRTVMKSLLNALCRRVERIDLVSQRDRVEKTAAYDRTLGYDQLTVRMAPPTA
;
A
#
# COMPACT_ATOMS: atom_id res chain seq x y z
N MET A 1 -11.26 -0.44 15.64
CA MET A 1 -10.03 -0.77 16.42
C MET A 1 -10.08 0.02 17.72
N THR A 2 -10.21 -0.65 18.85
CA THR A 2 -10.36 0.00 20.16
C THR A 2 -9.03 0.42 20.82
N SER A 3 -7.90 -0.08 20.36
CA SER A 3 -6.54 0.37 20.72
C SER A 3 -5.56 -0.09 19.65
N LEU A 4 -4.58 0.76 19.36
CA LEU A 4 -3.41 0.36 18.59
C LEU A 4 -2.57 -0.59 19.44
N ASP A 5 -2.14 -1.70 18.84
CA ASP A 5 -1.22 -2.65 19.46
C ASP A 5 0.14 -2.57 18.76
N ASP A 6 1.20 -2.72 19.54
CA ASP A 6 2.57 -2.75 19.04
C ASP A 6 3.26 -4.06 19.48
N PRO A 7 3.06 -5.13 18.73
CA PRO A 7 3.64 -6.42 19.06
C PRO A 7 5.17 -6.44 18.99
N PHE A 8 5.76 -5.42 18.35
CA PHE A 8 7.21 -5.32 18.14
C PHE A 8 7.93 -4.56 19.26
N ARG A 9 7.20 -3.83 20.11
CA ARG A 9 7.75 -2.88 21.08
C ARG A 9 8.88 -3.48 21.91
N LYS A 10 8.63 -4.61 22.56
CA LYS A 10 9.63 -5.24 23.41
C LYS A 10 10.90 -5.59 22.65
N ALA A 11 10.79 -6.29 21.52
CA ALA A 11 11.94 -6.68 20.71
C ALA A 11 12.67 -5.45 20.13
N ARG A 12 11.95 -4.41 19.71
CA ARG A 12 12.54 -3.16 19.24
C ARG A 12 13.35 -2.44 20.31
N GLU A 13 12.83 -2.37 21.53
CA GLU A 13 13.50 -1.67 22.66
C GLU A 13 14.69 -2.46 23.23
N THR A 14 14.68 -3.79 23.16
CA THR A 14 15.77 -4.65 23.67
C THR A 14 16.76 -5.00 22.57
N ASP A 15 16.37 -5.86 21.64
CA ASP A 15 17.26 -6.51 20.69
C ASP A 15 17.40 -5.74 19.36
N GLY A 16 16.41 -4.89 19.00
CA GLY A 16 16.36 -4.20 17.72
C GLY A 16 15.86 -5.06 16.56
N VAL A 17 15.77 -6.37 16.79
CA VAL A 17 15.42 -7.37 15.79
C VAL A 17 14.40 -8.37 16.36
N LEU A 18 13.48 -8.85 15.53
CA LEU A 18 12.59 -9.97 15.82
C LEU A 18 12.93 -11.15 14.93
N ARG A 19 13.15 -12.33 15.50
CA ARG A 19 13.39 -13.55 14.73
C ARG A 19 12.06 -14.15 14.30
N CYS A 20 11.84 -14.23 12.99
CA CYS A 20 10.59 -14.72 12.41
C CYS A 20 10.82 -16.10 11.79
N PRO A 21 10.23 -17.17 12.34
CA PRO A 21 10.31 -18.50 11.73
C PRO A 21 9.60 -18.52 10.37
N PHE A 22 10.28 -19.03 9.34
CA PHE A 22 9.71 -19.15 8.00
C PHE A 22 10.35 -20.32 7.24
N GLN A 23 9.56 -21.34 6.88
CA GLN A 23 9.98 -22.51 6.08
C GLN A 23 11.25 -23.24 6.62
N GLY A 24 11.41 -23.29 7.95
CA GLY A 24 12.57 -23.92 8.60
C GLY A 24 13.74 -22.99 8.89
N ASP A 25 13.72 -21.77 8.38
CA ASP A 25 14.70 -20.71 8.67
C ASP A 25 14.19 -19.76 9.75
N GLU A 26 15.09 -19.02 10.38
CA GLU A 26 14.78 -17.84 11.20
C GLU A 26 15.19 -16.59 10.46
N ILE A 27 14.21 -15.79 10.03
CA ILE A 27 14.44 -14.54 9.30
C ILE A 27 14.45 -13.38 10.30
N PRO A 28 15.57 -12.67 10.48
CA PRO A 28 15.62 -11.48 11.32
C PRO A 28 14.85 -10.32 10.66
N MET A 29 13.91 -9.75 11.43
CA MET A 29 13.19 -8.53 11.05
C MET A 29 13.79 -7.33 11.78
N ILE A 30 14.34 -6.39 11.04
CA ILE A 30 14.88 -5.13 11.56
C ILE A 30 13.73 -4.26 12.03
N LEU A 31 13.78 -3.74 13.27
CA LEU A 31 12.63 -3.10 13.91
C LEU A 31 12.78 -1.59 14.12
N ARG A 32 14.04 -1.10 14.38
CA ARG A 32 14.29 0.31 14.70
C ARG A 32 14.22 1.19 13.45
N HIS A 33 13.62 2.34 13.58
CA HIS A 33 13.39 3.27 12.47
C HIS A 33 14.67 3.65 11.70
N GLU A 34 15.73 3.98 12.42
CA GLU A 34 17.01 4.36 11.81
C GLU A 34 17.62 3.18 11.03
N GLU A 35 17.64 1.98 11.64
CA GLU A 35 18.20 0.78 11.04
C GLU A 35 17.38 0.31 9.82
N VAL A 36 16.07 0.38 9.89
CA VAL A 36 15.19 0.10 8.73
C VAL A 36 15.50 1.06 7.58
N ARG A 37 15.71 2.34 7.86
CA ARG A 37 16.08 3.33 6.82
C ARG A 37 17.49 3.11 6.28
N ARG A 38 18.44 2.73 7.14
CA ARG A 38 19.81 2.40 6.74
C ARG A 38 19.78 1.18 5.81
N ALA A 39 19.14 0.10 6.21
CA ALA A 39 19.04 -1.12 5.41
C ALA A 39 18.29 -0.89 4.08
N ALA A 40 17.25 -0.07 4.07
CA ALA A 40 16.52 0.27 2.85
C ALA A 40 17.34 1.09 1.82
N LYS A 41 18.43 1.73 2.23
CA LYS A 41 19.37 2.46 1.35
C LYS A 41 20.53 1.59 0.86
N ASP A 42 20.95 0.65 1.69
CA ASP A 42 22.11 -0.19 1.44
C ASP A 42 21.73 -1.45 0.65
N TRP A 43 21.42 -1.26 -0.62
CA TRP A 43 21.06 -2.36 -1.51
C TRP A 43 22.24 -3.31 -1.81
N HIS A 44 23.46 -2.92 -1.55
CA HIS A 44 24.64 -3.79 -1.66
C HIS A 44 24.64 -4.90 -0.61
N THR A 45 24.20 -4.57 0.61
CA THR A 45 24.08 -5.53 1.71
C THR A 45 22.69 -6.14 1.77
N PHE A 46 21.64 -5.37 1.49
CA PHE A 46 20.22 -5.76 1.61
C PHE A 46 19.52 -5.66 0.24
N SER A 47 19.83 -6.61 -0.62
CA SER A 47 19.41 -6.66 -2.01
C SER A 47 17.92 -6.96 -2.17
N SER A 48 17.32 -6.29 -3.14
CA SER A 48 15.99 -6.62 -3.68
C SER A 48 16.07 -7.52 -4.92
N ASP A 49 17.27 -7.75 -5.46
CA ASP A 49 17.50 -8.59 -6.63
C ASP A 49 17.39 -10.09 -6.27
N ALA A 50 16.22 -10.48 -5.82
CA ALA A 50 15.87 -11.82 -5.48
C ALA A 50 14.44 -12.11 -5.96
N PRO A 51 14.27 -12.52 -7.23
CA PRO A 51 12.96 -12.76 -7.81
C PRO A 51 12.13 -13.69 -6.94
N PHE A 52 10.85 -13.37 -6.77
CA PHE A 52 9.87 -14.10 -5.95
C PHE A 52 10.16 -14.18 -4.43
N ARG A 53 11.20 -13.49 -3.94
CA ARG A 53 11.55 -13.46 -2.52
C ARG A 53 11.25 -12.13 -1.82
N VAL A 54 10.74 -11.17 -2.58
CA VAL A 54 10.33 -9.86 -2.10
C VAL A 54 8.89 -9.62 -2.57
N PRO A 55 7.92 -9.43 -1.70
CA PRO A 55 7.95 -9.51 -0.23
C PRO A 55 8.09 -10.94 0.34
N ILE A 56 8.26 -11.04 1.67
CA ILE A 56 8.24 -12.30 2.39
C ILE A 56 6.89 -12.41 3.16
N PRO A 57 6.18 -13.55 3.13
CA PRO A 57 6.52 -14.81 2.47
C PRO A 57 6.50 -14.71 0.95
N SER A 58 7.27 -15.57 0.29
CA SER A 58 7.39 -15.59 -1.17
C SER A 58 6.06 -15.91 -1.86
N GLU A 59 5.77 -15.19 -2.93
CA GLU A 59 4.64 -15.42 -3.85
C GLU A 59 5.08 -16.27 -5.06
N GLU A 60 6.13 -17.05 -4.95
CA GLU A 60 6.74 -17.84 -6.04
C GLU A 60 5.73 -18.68 -6.84
N GLN A 61 4.67 -19.15 -6.16
CA GLN A 61 3.64 -19.97 -6.80
C GLN A 61 2.49 -19.16 -7.42
N LEU A 62 2.43 -17.86 -7.15
CA LEU A 62 1.30 -17.01 -7.52
C LEU A 62 1.51 -16.21 -8.79
N ARG A 63 2.72 -16.15 -9.34
CA ARG A 63 3.03 -15.38 -10.54
C ARG A 63 4.13 -16.03 -11.37
N SER A 64 4.07 -15.80 -12.67
CA SER A 64 5.03 -16.34 -13.64
C SER A 64 6.18 -15.39 -13.94
N VAL A 65 6.03 -14.10 -13.60
CA VAL A 65 6.97 -13.04 -13.96
C VAL A 65 7.53 -12.32 -12.73
N ARG A 66 8.75 -11.80 -12.86
CA ARG A 66 9.40 -10.93 -11.91
C ARG A 66 8.68 -9.59 -11.86
N GLN A 67 8.44 -9.05 -10.66
CA GLN A 67 7.85 -7.72 -10.50
C GLN A 67 8.89 -6.60 -10.69
N LEU A 68 8.65 -5.74 -11.67
CA LEU A 68 9.56 -4.67 -12.03
C LEU A 68 9.01 -3.29 -11.57
N PRO A 69 9.87 -2.42 -11.04
CA PRO A 69 11.31 -2.62 -10.77
C PRO A 69 11.61 -3.12 -9.35
N ILE A 70 10.60 -3.51 -8.53
CA ILE A 70 10.79 -3.76 -7.09
C ILE A 70 11.77 -4.90 -6.78
N GLU A 71 11.89 -5.89 -7.66
CA GLU A 71 12.79 -7.05 -7.51
C GLU A 71 14.12 -6.88 -8.24
N LEU A 72 14.63 -5.65 -8.30
CA LEU A 72 15.90 -5.28 -8.87
C LEU A 72 16.64 -4.33 -7.94
N ASP A 73 17.95 -4.30 -8.07
CA ASP A 73 18.80 -3.29 -7.45
C ASP A 73 19.30 -2.24 -8.47
N PRO A 74 19.71 -1.04 -8.03
CA PRO A 74 20.46 -0.13 -8.88
C PRO A 74 21.75 -0.79 -9.46
N PRO A 75 22.16 -0.50 -10.70
CA PRO A 75 21.58 0.54 -11.58
C PRO A 75 20.33 0.10 -12.35
N ASP A 76 20.08 -1.20 -12.51
CA ASP A 76 18.97 -1.72 -13.32
C ASP A 76 17.62 -1.25 -12.80
N HIS A 77 17.39 -1.34 -11.49
CA HIS A 77 16.21 -0.77 -10.83
C HIS A 77 15.99 0.68 -11.26
N THR A 78 17.03 1.51 -11.22
CA THR A 78 16.93 2.94 -11.52
C THR A 78 16.53 3.18 -12.97
N ASP A 79 17.10 2.42 -13.89
CA ASP A 79 16.82 2.56 -15.32
C ASP A 79 15.39 2.11 -15.66
N TYR A 80 14.91 0.98 -15.10
CA TYR A 80 13.53 0.55 -15.24
C TYR A 80 12.55 1.53 -14.57
N ARG A 81 12.84 2.02 -13.36
CA ARG A 81 12.01 2.97 -12.66
C ARG A 81 11.77 4.25 -13.47
N ARG A 82 12.78 4.77 -14.15
CA ARG A 82 12.68 5.97 -14.99
C ARG A 82 11.67 5.84 -16.12
N LEU A 83 11.38 4.62 -16.60
CA LEU A 83 10.42 4.41 -17.68
C LEU A 83 8.98 4.72 -17.23
N VAL A 84 8.65 4.46 -15.97
CA VAL A 84 7.28 4.55 -15.47
C VAL A 84 7.06 5.69 -14.46
N GLU A 85 8.08 6.17 -13.77
CA GLU A 85 7.95 7.19 -12.73
C GLU A 85 7.24 8.48 -13.19
N PRO A 86 7.52 9.04 -14.40
CA PRO A 86 6.80 10.23 -14.88
C PRO A 86 5.28 9.99 -15.01
N PHE A 87 4.88 8.77 -15.37
CA PHE A 87 3.48 8.38 -15.48
C PHE A 87 2.78 8.39 -14.12
N PHE A 88 3.41 7.85 -13.08
CA PHE A 88 2.88 7.86 -11.72
C PHE A 88 2.84 9.26 -11.09
N LEU A 89 3.76 10.15 -11.48
CA LEU A 89 3.78 11.54 -11.00
C LEU A 89 2.59 12.37 -11.48
N ARG A 90 1.86 11.93 -12.52
CA ARG A 90 0.60 12.55 -12.97
C ARG A 90 -0.44 12.66 -11.84
N ALA A 91 -0.37 11.79 -10.83
CA ALA A 91 -1.24 11.84 -9.66
C ALA A 91 -1.19 13.17 -8.87
N LYS A 92 -0.20 14.02 -9.11
CA LYS A 92 -0.08 15.37 -8.55
C LYS A 92 -0.75 16.46 -9.40
N GLN A 93 -1.16 16.16 -10.62
CA GLN A 93 -1.71 17.15 -11.55
C GLN A 93 -3.15 17.51 -11.18
N PRO A 94 -3.55 18.79 -11.29
CA PRO A 94 -4.91 19.23 -10.96
C PRO A 94 -6.02 18.45 -11.67
N ALA A 95 -5.81 18.13 -12.96
CA ALA A 95 -6.78 17.35 -13.74
C ALA A 95 -6.97 15.93 -13.19
N PHE A 96 -5.90 15.30 -12.72
CA PHE A 96 -5.96 13.99 -12.05
C PHE A 96 -6.72 14.09 -10.73
N VAL A 97 -6.37 15.05 -9.87
CA VAL A 97 -7.06 15.30 -8.59
C VAL A 97 -8.55 15.50 -8.82
N ALA A 98 -8.94 16.32 -9.80
CA ALA A 98 -10.34 16.56 -10.10
C ALA A 98 -11.10 15.29 -10.58
N ARG A 99 -10.42 14.34 -11.24
CA ARG A 99 -11.03 13.03 -11.58
C ARG A 99 -11.28 12.21 -10.32
N ILE A 100 -10.32 12.15 -9.40
CA ILE A 100 -10.46 11.46 -8.12
C ILE A 100 -11.57 12.09 -7.27
N ASP A 101 -11.61 13.42 -7.17
CA ASP A 101 -12.65 14.14 -6.42
C ASP A 101 -14.07 13.80 -6.92
N ARG A 102 -14.26 13.69 -8.25
CA ARG A 102 -15.56 13.29 -8.82
C ARG A 102 -15.95 11.84 -8.44
N ILE A 103 -14.99 10.92 -8.49
CA ILE A 103 -15.23 9.52 -8.10
C ILE A 103 -15.61 9.46 -6.61
N VAL A 104 -14.84 10.11 -5.75
CA VAL A 104 -15.12 10.18 -4.30
C VAL A 104 -16.50 10.77 -4.04
N ALA A 105 -16.82 11.90 -4.69
CA ALA A 105 -18.11 12.57 -4.50
C ALA A 105 -19.29 11.66 -4.87
N ARG A 106 -19.22 11.00 -6.02
CA ARG A 106 -20.27 10.06 -6.48
C ARG A 106 -20.46 8.89 -5.52
N LEU A 107 -19.37 8.21 -5.13
CA LEU A 107 -19.46 7.08 -4.22
C LEU A 107 -19.93 7.49 -2.81
N LEU A 108 -19.59 8.70 -2.39
CA LEU A 108 -20.09 9.24 -1.12
C LEU A 108 -21.58 9.60 -1.21
N ASP A 109 -22.10 10.08 -2.35
CA ASP A 109 -23.53 10.26 -2.57
C ASP A 109 -24.29 8.94 -2.47
N GLU A 110 -23.76 7.89 -3.09
CA GLU A 110 -24.33 6.54 -3.01
C GLU A 110 -24.31 5.99 -1.58
N ALA A 111 -23.25 6.29 -0.81
CA ALA A 111 -23.13 5.88 0.58
C ALA A 111 -24.14 6.61 1.49
N LEU A 112 -24.29 7.92 1.30
CA LEU A 112 -25.23 8.76 2.06
C LEU A 112 -26.71 8.45 1.77
N ALA A 113 -27.01 7.87 0.62
CA ALA A 113 -28.36 7.43 0.27
C ALA A 113 -28.77 6.11 0.96
N ARG A 114 -27.85 5.44 1.67
CA ARG A 114 -28.10 4.17 2.37
C ARG A 114 -28.17 4.41 3.88
N ASP A 115 -28.96 3.59 4.59
CA ASP A 115 -28.97 3.62 6.06
C ASP A 115 -27.61 3.24 6.65
N THR A 116 -27.00 2.20 6.11
CA THR A 116 -25.66 1.75 6.49
C THR A 116 -24.87 1.33 5.25
N ILE A 117 -23.55 1.39 5.34
CA ILE A 117 -22.66 0.93 4.28
C ILE A 117 -21.52 0.09 4.86
N GLU A 118 -21.22 -1.02 4.17
CA GLU A 118 -20.02 -1.79 4.41
C GLU A 118 -18.84 -1.09 3.71
N ILE A 119 -17.79 -0.78 4.45
CA ILE A 119 -16.73 0.10 3.98
C ILE A 119 -15.69 -0.63 3.12
N VAL A 120 -15.31 -1.87 3.46
CA VAL A 120 -14.20 -2.55 2.79
C VAL A 120 -14.57 -2.88 1.33
N GLU A 121 -15.65 -3.65 1.13
CA GLU A 121 -16.08 -4.10 -0.19
C GLU A 121 -17.07 -3.14 -0.86
N GLY A 122 -17.93 -2.47 -0.06
CA GLY A 122 -18.99 -1.61 -0.57
C GLY A 122 -18.56 -0.18 -0.88
N PHE A 123 -17.42 0.29 -0.36
CA PHE A 123 -16.94 1.65 -0.58
C PHE A 123 -15.46 1.72 -0.97
N ALA A 124 -14.54 1.17 -0.15
CA ALA A 124 -13.10 1.31 -0.37
C ALA A 124 -12.63 0.55 -1.62
N LEU A 125 -13.12 -0.67 -1.85
CA LEU A 125 -12.82 -1.44 -3.05
C LEU A 125 -13.32 -0.75 -4.32
N PRO A 126 -14.58 -0.29 -4.45
CA PRO A 126 -15.04 0.52 -5.58
C PRO A 126 -14.26 1.81 -5.76
N LEU A 127 -13.96 2.54 -4.67
CA LEU A 127 -13.20 3.78 -4.74
C LEU A 127 -11.80 3.55 -5.30
N GLN A 128 -11.05 2.60 -4.74
CA GLN A 128 -9.69 2.34 -5.19
C GLN A 128 -9.65 1.72 -6.59
N SER A 129 -10.56 0.81 -6.95
CA SER A 129 -10.60 0.25 -8.30
C SER A 129 -10.83 1.34 -9.34
N ARG A 130 -11.76 2.27 -9.12
CA ARG A 130 -12.00 3.41 -10.02
C ARG A 130 -10.84 4.42 -10.00
N ALA A 131 -10.24 4.68 -8.84
CA ALA A 131 -9.05 5.55 -8.75
C ALA A 131 -7.85 4.95 -9.50
N LEU A 132 -7.70 3.63 -9.50
CA LEU A 132 -6.65 2.94 -10.24
C LEU A 132 -6.86 3.06 -11.77
N THR A 133 -8.11 3.08 -12.28
CA THR A 133 -8.35 3.37 -13.70
C THR A 133 -7.86 4.75 -14.09
N VAL A 134 -8.01 5.74 -13.20
CA VAL A 134 -7.46 7.09 -13.42
C VAL A 134 -5.93 7.08 -13.43
N LEU A 135 -5.31 6.30 -12.55
CA LEU A 135 -3.85 6.17 -12.51
C LEU A 135 -3.31 5.50 -13.76
N LEU A 136 -3.92 4.41 -14.21
CA LEU A 136 -3.48 3.66 -15.39
C LEU A 136 -3.97 4.29 -16.70
N ASP A 137 -4.83 5.30 -16.62
CA ASP A 137 -5.49 6.01 -17.75
C ASP A 137 -6.27 5.09 -18.67
N VAL A 138 -6.96 4.15 -18.10
CA VAL A 138 -7.86 3.22 -18.80
C VAL A 138 -9.33 3.60 -18.57
N PRO A 139 -10.28 3.08 -19.38
CA PRO A 139 -11.71 3.30 -19.17
C PRO A 139 -12.17 2.94 -17.76
N GLU A 140 -13.05 3.75 -17.17
CA GLU A 140 -13.57 3.49 -15.81
C GLU A 140 -14.31 2.15 -15.71
N SER A 141 -14.87 1.63 -16.81
CA SER A 141 -15.51 0.31 -16.87
C SER A 141 -14.58 -0.85 -16.53
N GLU A 142 -13.26 -0.71 -16.69
CA GLU A 142 -12.29 -1.73 -16.27
C GLU A 142 -12.34 -1.97 -14.75
N ALA A 143 -12.74 -0.95 -13.97
CA ALA A 143 -12.88 -1.09 -12.52
C ALA A 143 -13.92 -2.15 -12.11
N ASP A 144 -14.97 -2.36 -12.92
CA ASP A 144 -16.01 -3.34 -12.60
C ASP A 144 -15.48 -4.79 -12.64
N ILE A 145 -14.51 -5.05 -13.55
CA ILE A 145 -13.78 -6.32 -13.60
C ILE A 145 -12.98 -6.50 -12.30
N TRP A 146 -12.24 -5.47 -11.89
CA TRP A 146 -11.36 -5.52 -10.71
C TRP A 146 -12.15 -5.57 -9.40
N ILE A 147 -13.33 -4.93 -9.33
CA ILE A 147 -14.27 -5.06 -8.20
C ILE A 147 -14.77 -6.51 -8.11
N GLY A 148 -15.06 -7.14 -9.24
CA GLY A 148 -15.49 -8.54 -9.30
C GLY A 148 -14.47 -9.54 -8.75
N TRP A 149 -13.17 -9.22 -8.75
CA TRP A 149 -12.14 -10.05 -8.11
C TRP A 149 -12.16 -9.99 -6.58
N GLY A 150 -12.87 -9.02 -5.98
CA GLY A 150 -12.90 -8.78 -4.54
C GLY A 150 -11.59 -8.20 -4.00
N VAL A 151 -11.45 -8.15 -2.68
CA VAL A 151 -10.19 -7.81 -2.01
C VAL A 151 -9.27 -9.03 -1.93
N HIS A 152 -7.96 -8.79 -1.71
CA HIS A 152 -6.95 -9.85 -1.50
C HIS A 152 -6.77 -10.78 -2.71
N VAL A 153 -6.51 -10.20 -3.88
CA VAL A 153 -6.33 -10.96 -5.13
C VAL A 153 -5.19 -12.00 -5.03
N PHE A 154 -4.16 -11.72 -4.24
CA PHE A 154 -3.00 -12.59 -4.07
C PHE A 154 -3.02 -13.45 -2.80
N HIS A 155 -4.11 -13.44 -2.02
CA HIS A 155 -4.20 -14.16 -0.76
C HIS A 155 -5.45 -15.03 -0.69
N GLY A 156 -5.39 -16.12 0.07
CA GLY A 156 -6.50 -17.04 0.31
C GLY A 156 -6.46 -18.30 -0.54
N ASN A 157 -7.45 -19.18 -0.36
CA ASN A 157 -7.52 -20.50 -1.01
C ASN A 157 -7.64 -20.42 -2.54
N ASP A 158 -8.09 -19.27 -3.09
CA ASP A 158 -8.28 -19.03 -4.52
C ASP A 158 -7.13 -18.23 -5.16
N GLY A 159 -6.04 -17.98 -4.42
CA GLY A 159 -4.94 -17.10 -4.84
C GLY A 159 -4.35 -17.47 -6.20
N LEU A 160 -4.13 -18.77 -6.48
CA LEU A 160 -3.62 -19.24 -7.77
C LEU A 160 -4.59 -18.95 -8.93
N THR A 161 -5.89 -19.12 -8.73
CA THR A 161 -6.91 -18.85 -9.75
C THR A 161 -6.99 -17.35 -10.04
N LYS A 162 -7.01 -16.53 -9.01
CA LYS A 162 -7.04 -15.06 -9.13
C LYS A 162 -5.76 -14.50 -9.77
N ALA A 163 -4.59 -15.08 -9.42
CA ALA A 163 -3.32 -14.70 -10.03
C ALA A 163 -3.28 -14.97 -11.52
N ARG A 164 -3.80 -16.14 -11.98
CA ARG A 164 -3.94 -16.46 -13.40
C ARG A 164 -4.93 -15.52 -14.09
N GLN A 165 -6.09 -15.28 -13.49
CA GLN A 165 -7.07 -14.32 -14.03
C GLN A 165 -6.48 -12.94 -14.23
N LEU A 166 -5.66 -12.47 -13.28
CA LEU A 166 -4.94 -11.20 -13.42
C LEU A 166 -3.94 -11.26 -14.58
N GLU A 167 -3.14 -12.32 -14.68
CA GLU A 167 -2.14 -12.46 -15.75
C GLU A 167 -2.79 -12.54 -17.14
N ASP A 168 -3.87 -13.29 -17.31
CA ASP A 168 -4.66 -13.36 -18.53
C ASP A 168 -5.21 -11.97 -18.90
N TYR A 169 -5.82 -11.27 -17.94
CA TYR A 169 -6.31 -9.91 -18.12
C TYR A 169 -5.19 -8.92 -18.53
N LEU A 170 -4.02 -9.00 -17.92
CA LEU A 170 -2.89 -8.13 -18.27
C LEU A 170 -2.38 -8.43 -19.69
N ASN A 171 -2.33 -9.69 -20.11
CA ASN A 171 -2.00 -10.06 -21.48
C ASN A 171 -2.99 -9.45 -22.46
N ASP A 172 -4.30 -9.58 -22.21
CA ASP A 172 -5.34 -8.97 -23.06
C ASP A 172 -5.20 -7.44 -23.14
N CYS A 173 -4.82 -6.77 -22.04
CA CYS A 173 -4.54 -5.33 -22.03
C CYS A 173 -3.37 -4.96 -22.96
N PHE A 174 -2.28 -5.74 -22.92
CA PHE A 174 -1.13 -5.49 -23.81
C PHE A 174 -1.45 -5.81 -25.26
N ASP A 175 -2.20 -6.87 -25.56
CA ASP A 175 -2.62 -7.19 -26.91
C ASP A 175 -3.49 -6.07 -27.50
N ARG A 176 -4.41 -5.49 -26.71
CA ARG A 176 -5.18 -4.30 -27.10
C ARG A 176 -4.29 -3.08 -27.34
N ALA A 177 -3.32 -2.84 -26.46
CA ALA A 177 -2.40 -1.69 -26.55
C ALA A 177 -1.46 -1.81 -27.77
N GLU A 178 -1.04 -3.02 -28.14
CA GLU A 178 -0.25 -3.28 -29.35
C GLU A 178 -1.09 -3.08 -30.63
N ALA A 179 -2.34 -3.55 -30.62
CA ALA A 179 -3.25 -3.41 -31.75
C ALA A 179 -3.73 -1.95 -31.97
N SER A 180 -3.89 -1.19 -30.88
CA SER A 180 -4.37 0.21 -30.93
C SER A 180 -3.70 1.04 -29.84
N PRO A 181 -2.44 1.51 -30.06
CA PRO A 181 -1.68 2.22 -29.06
C PRO A 181 -2.29 3.57 -28.70
N GLY A 182 -2.55 3.77 -27.39
CA GLY A 182 -3.01 5.03 -26.79
C GLY A 182 -1.93 5.75 -25.98
N ASP A 183 -2.37 6.45 -24.93
CA ASP A 183 -1.53 7.17 -23.97
C ASP A 183 -1.63 6.57 -22.55
N ASP A 184 -2.33 5.44 -22.42
CA ASP A 184 -2.50 4.69 -21.18
C ASP A 184 -1.21 3.96 -20.76
N PHE A 185 -1.24 3.39 -19.55
CA PHE A 185 -0.08 2.71 -18.95
C PHE A 185 0.42 1.53 -19.78
N PHE A 186 -0.47 0.74 -20.36
CA PHE A 186 -0.10 -0.41 -21.19
C PHE A 186 0.55 0.04 -22.49
N SER A 187 -0.03 1.04 -23.14
CA SER A 187 0.53 1.66 -24.36
C SER A 187 1.88 2.35 -24.10
N LEU A 188 2.10 2.91 -22.90
CA LEU A 188 3.41 3.42 -22.50
C LEU A 188 4.45 2.29 -22.52
N LEU A 189 4.13 1.15 -21.91
CA LEU A 189 5.06 0.03 -21.78
C LEU A 189 5.37 -0.63 -23.12
N THR A 190 4.39 -0.75 -24.05
CA THR A 190 4.65 -1.30 -25.39
C THR A 190 5.61 -0.44 -26.23
N LYS A 191 5.67 0.88 -25.92
CA LYS A 191 6.57 1.84 -26.59
C LYS A 191 7.89 2.05 -25.83
N ALA A 192 7.99 1.52 -24.59
CA ALA A 192 9.16 1.77 -23.73
C ALA A 192 10.40 0.99 -24.21
N SER A 193 11.55 1.56 -23.93
CA SER A 193 12.84 0.97 -24.29
C SER A 193 13.78 0.97 -23.08
N PHE A 194 14.33 -0.19 -22.76
CA PHE A 194 15.34 -0.36 -21.74
C PHE A 194 16.72 -0.43 -22.40
N ARG A 195 17.56 0.57 -22.16
CA ARG A 195 18.93 0.67 -22.72
C ARG A 195 18.99 0.42 -24.23
N GLY A 196 18.03 0.97 -24.98
CA GLY A 196 18.01 0.92 -26.46
C GLY A 196 17.35 -0.32 -27.06
N ARG A 197 16.82 -1.26 -26.28
CA ARG A 197 15.98 -2.37 -26.75
C ARG A 197 14.54 -2.20 -26.27
N PRO A 198 13.53 -2.61 -27.04
CA PRO A 198 12.16 -2.67 -26.56
C PRO A 198 12.05 -3.56 -25.31
N LEU A 199 11.07 -3.28 -24.44
CA LEU A 199 10.70 -4.20 -23.38
C LEU A 199 10.12 -5.48 -23.99
N ASP A 200 10.43 -6.63 -23.39
CA ASP A 200 9.74 -7.88 -23.73
C ASP A 200 8.42 -8.01 -22.95
N ARG A 201 7.61 -9.01 -23.32
CA ARG A 201 6.30 -9.23 -22.72
C ARG A 201 6.40 -9.52 -21.20
N ALA A 202 7.39 -10.25 -20.76
CA ALA A 202 7.59 -10.59 -19.37
C ALA A 202 7.94 -9.34 -18.54
N GLU A 203 8.74 -8.45 -19.09
CA GLU A 203 9.06 -7.16 -18.46
C GLU A 203 7.82 -6.26 -18.34
N MET A 204 7.02 -6.15 -19.40
CA MET A 204 5.77 -5.39 -19.40
C MET A 204 4.78 -5.97 -18.38
N LEU A 205 4.59 -7.28 -18.35
CA LEU A 205 3.77 -7.96 -17.34
C LEU A 205 4.30 -7.73 -15.92
N GLY A 206 5.62 -7.72 -15.73
CA GLY A 206 6.24 -7.43 -14.43
C GLY A 206 5.88 -6.05 -13.88
N PHE A 207 5.89 -5.02 -14.71
CA PHE A 207 5.43 -3.67 -14.33
C PHE A 207 3.94 -3.64 -14.01
N ALA A 208 3.13 -4.21 -14.88
CA ALA A 208 1.67 -4.20 -14.71
C ALA A 208 1.25 -5.02 -13.50
N ASN A 209 1.83 -6.21 -13.28
CA ASN A 209 1.58 -7.02 -12.09
C ASN A 209 1.90 -6.26 -10.81
N LEU A 210 3.07 -5.57 -10.75
CA LEU A 210 3.42 -4.74 -9.59
C LEU A 210 2.43 -3.59 -9.38
N ALA A 211 1.96 -2.94 -10.44
CA ALA A 211 1.00 -1.85 -10.32
C ALA A 211 -0.31 -2.30 -9.67
N PHE A 212 -0.77 -3.53 -9.97
CA PHE A 212 -1.95 -4.12 -9.34
C PHE A 212 -1.66 -4.63 -7.92
N ALA A 213 -0.56 -5.35 -7.71
CA ALA A 213 -0.19 -5.90 -6.40
C ALA A 213 0.04 -4.80 -5.36
N GLY A 214 0.76 -3.74 -5.72
CA GLY A 214 1.07 -2.63 -4.83
C GLY A 214 -0.02 -1.58 -4.74
N GLY A 215 -0.80 -1.39 -5.80
CA GLY A 215 -1.71 -0.24 -5.94
C GLY A 215 -3.14 -0.47 -5.49
N ARG A 216 -3.51 -1.65 -5.03
CA ARG A 216 -4.91 -1.99 -4.77
C ARG A 216 -5.21 -2.18 -3.30
N ASP A 217 -4.83 -3.30 -2.73
CA ASP A 217 -5.23 -3.69 -1.37
C ASP A 217 -4.69 -2.77 -0.28
N THR A 218 -3.51 -2.19 -0.48
CA THR A 218 -2.91 -1.26 0.47
C THR A 218 -3.74 0.01 0.68
N ILE A 219 -4.31 0.55 -0.40
CA ILE A 219 -5.13 1.77 -0.33
C ILE A 219 -6.54 1.46 0.16
N ILE A 220 -7.14 0.33 -0.27
CA ILE A 220 -8.43 -0.15 0.25
C ILE A 220 -8.35 -0.24 1.78
N HIS A 221 -7.30 -0.86 2.28
CA HIS A 221 -7.02 -0.97 3.70
C HIS A 221 -6.89 0.41 4.38
N SER A 222 -6.08 1.30 3.81
CA SER A 222 -5.86 2.64 4.39
C SER A 222 -7.15 3.46 4.45
N ILE A 223 -8.02 3.37 3.43
CA ILE A 223 -9.34 4.00 3.40
C ILE A 223 -10.22 3.46 4.52
N ALA A 224 -10.32 2.13 4.65
CA ALA A 224 -11.15 1.48 5.67
C ALA A 224 -10.68 1.84 7.08
N CYS A 225 -9.36 1.85 7.33
CA CYS A 225 -8.80 2.22 8.62
C CYS A 225 -9.05 3.69 8.99
N ALA A 226 -8.90 4.60 8.02
CA ALA A 226 -9.19 6.02 8.25
C ALA A 226 -10.67 6.26 8.61
N ILE A 227 -11.61 5.68 7.85
CA ILE A 227 -13.05 5.78 8.14
C ILE A 227 -13.38 5.11 9.47
N GLY A 228 -12.82 3.93 9.76
CA GLY A 228 -13.04 3.23 11.02
C GLY A 228 -12.55 4.02 12.23
N HIS A 229 -11.40 4.69 12.12
CA HIS A 229 -10.91 5.58 13.16
C HIS A 229 -11.85 6.77 13.38
N LEU A 230 -12.26 7.45 12.31
CA LEU A 230 -13.16 8.60 12.40
C LEU A 230 -14.55 8.23 12.94
N ALA A 231 -15.03 7.02 12.66
CA ALA A 231 -16.27 6.49 13.22
C ALA A 231 -16.14 6.14 14.72
N SER A 232 -14.96 5.67 15.14
CA SER A 232 -14.70 5.29 16.54
C SER A 232 -14.27 6.47 17.41
N THR A 233 -13.81 7.57 16.80
CA THR A 233 -13.29 8.76 17.48
C THR A 233 -13.95 10.03 16.92
N PRO A 234 -15.23 10.32 17.27
CA PRO A 234 -15.94 11.49 16.74
C PRO A 234 -15.25 12.83 17.00
N ALA A 235 -14.46 12.93 18.07
CA ALA A 235 -13.67 14.15 18.38
C ALA A 235 -12.61 14.43 17.31
N ASP A 236 -11.95 13.40 16.77
CA ASP A 236 -10.97 13.54 15.70
C ASP A 236 -11.65 13.93 14.38
N PHE A 237 -12.84 13.39 14.12
CA PHE A 237 -13.61 13.82 12.95
C PHE A 237 -14.03 15.29 13.05
N ALA A 238 -14.52 15.72 14.21
CA ALA A 238 -14.84 17.13 14.46
C ALA A 238 -13.61 18.02 14.35
N PHE A 239 -12.45 17.56 14.83
CA PHE A 239 -11.18 18.27 14.72
C PHE A 239 -10.77 18.49 13.24
N LEU A 240 -10.92 17.50 12.36
CA LEU A 240 -10.64 17.64 10.93
C LEU A 240 -11.64 18.58 10.23
N ARG A 241 -12.92 18.46 10.56
CA ARG A 241 -13.97 19.30 9.97
C ARG A 241 -13.81 20.78 10.30
N ALA A 242 -13.26 21.10 11.46
CA ALA A 242 -13.05 22.46 11.88
C ALA A 242 -11.97 23.21 11.07
N ASP A 243 -11.03 22.48 10.45
CA ASP A 243 -9.93 23.11 9.71
C ASP A 243 -9.41 22.16 8.59
N PRO A 244 -9.76 22.43 7.32
CA PRO A 244 -9.34 21.61 6.19
C PRO A 244 -7.82 21.50 5.98
N ASP A 245 -7.02 22.46 6.47
CA ASP A 245 -5.56 22.42 6.34
C ASP A 245 -4.92 21.26 7.13
N ARG A 246 -5.63 20.74 8.12
CA ARG A 246 -5.22 19.56 8.90
C ARG A 246 -5.23 18.26 8.10
N ILE A 247 -6.02 18.18 7.03
CA ILE A 247 -6.20 16.97 6.23
C ILE A 247 -4.87 16.43 5.67
N ILE A 248 -3.95 17.30 5.30
CA ILE A 248 -2.62 16.90 4.79
C ILE A 248 -1.87 16.11 5.86
N HIS A 249 -1.88 16.60 7.12
CA HIS A 249 -1.18 15.95 8.23
C HIS A 249 -1.89 14.70 8.72
N ALA A 250 -3.21 14.73 8.75
CA ALA A 250 -4.04 13.58 9.11
C ALA A 250 -3.85 12.42 8.13
N ALA A 251 -3.75 12.69 6.84
CA ALA A 251 -3.46 11.65 5.85
C ALA A 251 -2.11 10.95 6.09
N GLU A 252 -1.04 11.72 6.38
CA GLU A 252 0.27 11.15 6.71
C GLU A 252 0.23 10.38 8.05
N GLU A 253 -0.53 10.86 9.04
CA GLU A 253 -0.67 10.14 10.32
C GLU A 253 -1.44 8.82 10.15
N PHE A 254 -2.51 8.81 9.35
CA PHE A 254 -3.20 7.56 9.02
C PHE A 254 -2.28 6.58 8.29
N PHE A 255 -1.46 7.03 7.35
CA PHE A 255 -0.46 6.16 6.72
C PHE A 255 0.58 5.65 7.72
N ARG A 256 1.05 6.47 8.66
CA ARG A 256 2.00 6.05 9.69
C ARG A 256 1.42 4.92 10.54
N VAL A 257 0.24 5.13 11.07
CA VAL A 257 -0.35 4.26 12.09
C VAL A 257 -0.93 2.99 11.48
N PHE A 258 -1.66 3.14 10.37
CA PHE A 258 -2.36 2.03 9.72
C PHE A 258 -1.55 1.44 8.55
N MET A 259 -0.24 1.33 8.74
CA MET A 259 0.65 0.74 7.74
C MET A 259 0.16 -0.64 7.29
N PRO A 260 -0.25 -0.81 6.00
CA PRO A 260 -0.82 -2.07 5.53
C PRO A 260 0.21 -3.19 5.38
N LEU A 261 1.46 -2.84 5.08
CA LEU A 261 2.56 -3.79 4.95
C LEU A 261 3.38 -3.82 6.24
N THR A 262 3.33 -4.92 6.97
CA THR A 262 4.09 -5.06 8.22
C THR A 262 5.58 -4.97 7.95
N HIS A 263 6.06 -5.68 6.93
CA HIS A 263 7.46 -5.72 6.55
C HIS A 263 7.62 -6.05 5.06
N ILE A 264 8.85 -5.91 4.54
CA ILE A 264 9.23 -6.38 3.22
C ILE A 264 10.59 -7.07 3.28
N GLY A 265 10.78 -8.12 2.50
CA GLY A 265 11.99 -8.91 2.49
C GLY A 265 13.18 -8.25 1.78
N ARG A 266 14.37 -8.74 2.11
CA ARG A 266 15.62 -8.54 1.39
C ARG A 266 16.41 -9.84 1.43
N VAL A 267 17.38 -9.97 0.52
CA VAL A 267 18.38 -11.04 0.54
C VAL A 267 19.74 -10.40 0.74
N CYS A 268 20.59 -11.01 1.55
CA CYS A 268 21.95 -10.54 1.78
C CYS A 268 22.93 -11.27 0.85
N PRO A 269 23.48 -10.61 -0.21
CA PRO A 269 24.42 -11.27 -1.12
C PRO A 269 25.73 -11.65 -0.44
N VAL A 270 26.08 -10.97 0.64
CA VAL A 270 27.31 -11.14 1.42
C VAL A 270 26.98 -11.41 2.87
N ALA A 271 27.90 -12.07 3.61
CA ALA A 271 27.75 -12.23 5.04
C ALA A 271 27.62 -10.87 5.72
N THR A 272 26.63 -10.73 6.60
CA THR A 272 26.36 -9.50 7.34
C THR A 272 25.86 -9.79 8.73
N GLU A 273 25.67 -8.75 9.53
CA GLU A 273 25.09 -8.82 10.85
C GLU A 273 23.97 -7.77 11.00
N VAL A 274 22.89 -8.17 11.63
CA VAL A 274 21.75 -7.32 11.93
C VAL A 274 21.49 -7.37 13.43
N ASP A 275 21.81 -6.29 14.16
CA ASP A 275 21.62 -6.19 15.62
C ASP A 275 22.11 -7.45 16.37
N GLY A 276 23.33 -7.92 16.09
CA GLY A 276 23.94 -9.11 16.71
C GLY A 276 23.49 -10.45 16.12
N VAL A 277 22.66 -10.47 15.09
CA VAL A 277 22.24 -11.68 14.37
C VAL A 277 23.04 -11.82 13.09
N ALA A 278 23.88 -12.86 13.00
CA ALA A 278 24.62 -13.18 11.78
C ALA A 278 23.68 -13.64 10.67
N VAL A 279 23.89 -13.16 9.45
CA VAL A 279 23.15 -13.54 8.24
C VAL A 279 24.18 -14.01 7.19
N GLU A 280 24.07 -15.27 6.81
CA GLU A 280 24.95 -15.87 5.81
C GLU A 280 24.64 -15.35 4.39
N PRO A 281 25.57 -15.45 3.44
CA PRO A 281 25.34 -15.08 2.05
C PRO A 281 24.13 -15.84 1.48
N GLY A 282 23.21 -15.12 0.84
CA GLY A 282 21.92 -15.63 0.37
C GLY A 282 20.83 -15.71 1.45
N GLY A 283 21.16 -15.39 2.70
CA GLY A 283 20.21 -15.32 3.79
C GLY A 283 19.21 -14.18 3.64
N ARG A 284 18.04 -14.34 4.23
CA ARG A 284 16.93 -13.38 4.16
C ARG A 284 16.90 -12.50 5.40
N VAL A 285 16.47 -11.26 5.21
CA VAL A 285 16.11 -10.32 6.28
C VAL A 285 14.79 -9.64 5.95
N SER A 286 14.12 -9.09 6.95
CA SER A 286 12.92 -8.29 6.75
C SER A 286 13.10 -6.87 7.29
N LEU A 287 12.57 -5.88 6.56
CA LEU A 287 12.50 -4.50 6.99
C LEU A 287 11.13 -4.25 7.62
N GLY A 288 11.07 -4.07 8.94
CA GLY A 288 9.84 -3.93 9.73
C GLY A 288 9.26 -2.53 9.67
N TRP A 289 8.59 -2.18 8.57
CA TRP A 289 8.01 -0.84 8.37
C TRP A 289 7.03 -0.44 9.45
N ALA A 290 6.15 -1.37 9.85
CA ALA A 290 5.15 -1.12 10.87
C ALA A 290 5.79 -0.85 12.24
N SER A 291 6.84 -1.61 12.59
CA SER A 291 7.61 -1.38 13.82
C SER A 291 8.32 -0.02 13.79
N ALA A 292 8.99 0.30 12.68
CA ALA A 292 9.70 1.58 12.51
C ALA A 292 8.78 2.79 12.68
N ASN A 293 7.53 2.70 12.22
CA ASN A 293 6.53 3.76 12.36
C ASN A 293 6.02 3.95 13.81
N LEU A 294 6.30 3.00 14.68
CA LEU A 294 5.92 3.03 16.11
C LEU A 294 7.14 3.17 17.03
N ASP A 295 8.30 3.56 16.47
CA ASP A 295 9.53 3.72 17.24
C ASP A 295 9.47 4.99 18.11
N GLY A 296 9.43 4.80 19.44
CA GLY A 296 9.36 5.89 20.43
C GLY A 296 10.60 6.79 20.48
N THR A 297 11.72 6.39 19.84
CA THR A 297 12.90 7.25 19.69
C THR A 297 12.72 8.32 18.60
N VAL A 298 11.73 8.15 17.72
CA VAL A 298 11.43 9.03 16.58
C VAL A 298 10.07 9.70 16.71
N PHE A 299 9.07 8.95 17.21
CA PHE A 299 7.70 9.43 17.35
C PHE A 299 7.33 9.55 18.83
N ASP A 300 7.13 10.77 19.29
CA ASP A 300 6.57 11.02 20.61
C ASP A 300 5.15 10.43 20.68
N GLU A 301 4.82 9.72 21.76
CA GLU A 301 3.55 8.98 21.92
C GLU A 301 3.19 8.16 20.64
N PRO A 302 4.01 7.15 20.24
CA PRO A 302 3.89 6.51 18.95
C PRO A 302 2.57 5.78 18.71
N LEU A 303 1.86 5.37 19.77
CA LEU A 303 0.55 4.74 19.72
C LEU A 303 -0.61 5.75 19.69
N ALA A 304 -0.36 7.03 20.02
CA ALA A 304 -1.36 8.06 19.87
C ALA A 304 -1.52 8.46 18.40
N ILE A 305 -2.77 8.49 17.91
CA ILE A 305 -3.10 9.02 16.59
C ILE A 305 -3.25 10.55 16.74
N ARG A 306 -2.29 11.28 16.25
CA ARG A 306 -2.25 12.74 16.32
C ARG A 306 -2.40 13.31 14.91
N LEU A 307 -3.60 13.77 14.58
CA LEU A 307 -3.96 14.21 13.22
C LEU A 307 -3.25 15.52 12.78
N ASP A 308 -2.53 16.14 13.70
CA ASP A 308 -1.67 17.32 13.47
C ASP A 308 -0.19 17.04 13.63
N ARG A 309 0.23 15.78 13.74
CA ARG A 309 1.62 15.38 14.01
C ARG A 309 2.61 16.06 13.06
N ARG A 310 3.57 16.75 13.65
CA ARG A 310 4.71 17.38 12.97
C ARG A 310 5.94 17.38 13.89
N PRO A 311 7.11 16.91 13.43
CA PRO A 311 7.35 16.20 12.18
C PRO A 311 6.70 14.81 12.16
N ASN A 312 6.52 14.22 10.96
CA ASN A 312 6.00 12.87 10.77
C ASN A 312 6.86 12.10 9.74
N PRO A 313 8.09 11.70 10.10
CA PRO A 313 9.04 11.04 9.19
C PRO A 313 8.74 9.54 9.00
N HIS A 314 7.47 9.17 8.82
CA HIS A 314 7.09 7.76 8.66
C HIS A 314 7.67 7.12 7.41
N VAL A 315 7.82 5.81 7.45
CA VAL A 315 8.38 5.00 6.36
C VAL A 315 7.33 4.12 5.66
N SER A 316 6.06 4.49 5.74
CA SER A 316 4.94 3.73 5.16
C SER A 316 5.01 3.59 3.64
N PHE A 317 5.70 4.48 2.97
CA PHE A 317 5.96 4.39 1.54
C PHE A 317 7.34 3.80 1.21
N GLY A 318 7.97 3.15 2.16
CA GLY A 318 9.35 2.68 2.02
C GLY A 318 10.36 3.83 2.11
N PHE A 319 11.63 3.53 1.80
CA PHE A 319 12.74 4.48 1.85
C PHE A 319 13.83 4.10 0.83
N GLY A 320 14.64 5.10 0.39
CA GLY A 320 15.74 4.86 -0.56
C GLY A 320 15.26 4.65 -1.99
N ALA A 321 15.98 3.80 -2.75
CA ALA A 321 15.73 3.57 -4.17
C ALA A 321 14.30 3.05 -4.43
N HIS A 322 13.78 2.21 -3.55
CA HIS A 322 12.47 1.58 -3.64
C HIS A 322 11.33 2.41 -3.01
N LEU A 323 11.51 3.73 -2.83
CA LEU A 323 10.39 4.59 -2.39
C LEU A 323 9.18 4.35 -3.29
N CYS A 324 8.00 4.16 -2.67
CA CYS A 324 6.77 3.78 -3.37
C CYS A 324 6.45 4.71 -4.56
N LEU A 325 6.32 4.12 -5.75
CA LEU A 325 5.91 4.84 -6.97
C LEU A 325 4.49 5.42 -6.85
N GLY A 326 3.60 4.69 -6.18
CA GLY A 326 2.20 5.07 -5.97
C GLY A 326 1.97 6.09 -4.85
N ALA A 327 3.00 6.57 -4.15
CA ALA A 327 2.84 7.45 -2.99
C ALA A 327 2.03 8.72 -3.28
N ALA A 328 2.21 9.32 -4.45
CA ALA A 328 1.45 10.50 -4.87
C ALA A 328 -0.04 10.17 -5.08
N HIS A 329 -0.33 9.02 -5.71
CA HIS A 329 -1.69 8.52 -5.92
C HIS A 329 -2.39 8.25 -4.59
N SER A 330 -1.77 7.49 -3.68
CA SER A 330 -2.32 7.19 -2.36
C SER A 330 -2.66 8.45 -1.58
N ARG A 331 -1.75 9.45 -1.58
CA ARG A 331 -1.98 10.74 -0.93
C ARG A 331 -3.12 11.52 -1.56
N THR A 332 -3.25 11.48 -2.87
CA THR A 332 -4.35 12.14 -3.59
C THR A 332 -5.68 11.50 -3.24
N VAL A 333 -5.80 10.17 -3.30
CA VAL A 333 -7.04 9.46 -2.94
C VAL A 333 -7.43 9.73 -1.49
N MET A 334 -6.49 9.61 -0.55
CA MET A 334 -6.78 9.84 0.87
C MET A 334 -7.20 11.29 1.15
N LYS A 335 -6.50 12.27 0.58
CA LYS A 335 -6.86 13.69 0.77
C LYS A 335 -8.20 14.03 0.15
N SER A 336 -8.50 13.54 -1.06
CA SER A 336 -9.82 13.73 -1.70
C SER A 336 -10.93 13.13 -0.85
N LEU A 337 -10.73 11.92 -0.30
CA LEU A 337 -11.69 11.26 0.58
C LEU A 337 -11.92 12.07 1.85
N LEU A 338 -10.87 12.42 2.59
CA LEU A 338 -10.99 13.18 3.84
C LEU A 338 -11.64 14.54 3.63
N ASN A 339 -11.28 15.25 2.54
CA ASN A 339 -11.93 16.52 2.16
C ASN A 339 -13.44 16.35 1.90
N ALA A 340 -13.82 15.30 1.17
CA ALA A 340 -15.23 15.04 0.87
C ALA A 340 -16.01 14.65 2.13
N LEU A 341 -15.45 13.80 2.99
CA LEU A 341 -16.04 13.43 4.28
C LEU A 341 -16.26 14.67 5.15
N CYS A 342 -15.24 15.51 5.33
CA CYS A 342 -15.35 16.72 6.17
C CYS A 342 -16.40 17.72 5.68
N ARG A 343 -16.63 17.81 4.37
CA ARG A 343 -17.60 18.76 3.77
C ARG A 343 -19.03 18.22 3.74
N ARG A 344 -19.21 16.90 3.62
CA ARG A 344 -20.50 16.30 3.23
C ARG A 344 -21.07 15.35 4.27
N VAL A 345 -20.28 14.99 5.29
CA VAL A 345 -20.70 14.11 6.38
C VAL A 345 -20.60 14.87 7.69
N GLU A 346 -21.67 14.87 8.46
CA GLU A 346 -21.67 15.47 9.79
C GLU A 346 -21.19 14.48 10.85
N ARG A 347 -21.64 13.23 10.73
CA ARG A 347 -21.34 12.17 11.70
C ARG A 347 -21.15 10.83 10.99
N ILE A 348 -20.20 10.05 11.51
CA ILE A 348 -19.95 8.66 11.13
C ILE A 348 -20.15 7.82 12.38
N ASP A 349 -21.13 6.93 12.38
CA ASP A 349 -21.40 6.03 13.49
C ASP A 349 -20.93 4.62 13.14
N LEU A 350 -20.14 4.01 14.01
CA LEU A 350 -19.75 2.60 13.88
C LEU A 350 -20.96 1.71 14.18
N VAL A 351 -21.31 0.82 13.26
CA VAL A 351 -22.40 -0.14 13.41
C VAL A 351 -21.85 -1.52 13.79
N SER A 352 -20.90 -2.02 13.03
CA SER A 352 -20.23 -3.30 13.32
C SER A 352 -18.85 -3.34 12.68
N GLN A 353 -17.97 -4.16 13.26
CA GLN A 353 -16.64 -4.41 12.69
C GLN A 353 -16.19 -5.86 12.93
N ARG A 354 -15.34 -6.35 12.03
CA ARG A 354 -14.52 -7.53 12.21
C ARG A 354 -13.10 -7.16 11.83
N ASP A 355 -12.21 -7.25 12.82
CA ASP A 355 -10.81 -6.89 12.64
C ASP A 355 -10.11 -7.96 11.79
N ARG A 356 -9.18 -7.51 10.95
CA ARG A 356 -8.22 -8.34 10.24
C ARG A 356 -6.95 -8.42 11.06
N VAL A 357 -6.54 -9.63 11.39
CA VAL A 357 -5.32 -9.90 12.17
C VAL A 357 -4.34 -10.72 11.34
N GLU A 358 -3.14 -10.20 11.15
CA GLU A 358 -2.00 -10.95 10.65
C GLU A 358 -1.46 -11.80 11.80
N LYS A 359 -1.53 -13.12 11.63
CA LYS A 359 -1.06 -14.08 12.61
C LYS A 359 0.15 -14.83 12.09
N THR A 360 1.25 -14.73 12.81
CA THR A 360 2.49 -15.43 12.52
C THR A 360 2.96 -16.21 13.73
N ALA A 361 4.00 -17.01 13.60
CA ALA A 361 4.60 -17.69 14.74
C ALA A 361 5.34 -16.72 15.68
N ALA A 362 5.68 -15.51 15.22
CA ALA A 362 6.46 -14.54 15.97
C ALA A 362 5.64 -13.40 16.57
N TYR A 363 4.50 -13.06 15.95
CA TYR A 363 3.62 -11.97 16.38
C TYR A 363 2.20 -12.10 15.84
N ASP A 364 1.26 -11.48 16.52
CA ASP A 364 -0.07 -11.14 16.01
C ASP A 364 -0.16 -9.62 15.87
N ARG A 365 -0.64 -9.13 14.71
CA ARG A 365 -0.81 -7.69 14.45
C ARG A 365 -2.18 -7.42 13.84
N THR A 366 -2.94 -6.51 14.45
CA THR A 366 -4.17 -6.02 13.83
C THR A 366 -3.80 -5.11 12.66
N LEU A 367 -4.16 -5.52 11.44
CA LEU A 367 -3.92 -4.75 10.23
C LEU A 367 -5.01 -3.69 10.00
N GLY A 368 -6.25 -4.01 10.24
CA GLY A 368 -7.43 -3.17 10.02
C GLY A 368 -8.69 -3.99 10.06
N TYR A 369 -9.46 -4.02 8.97
CA TYR A 369 -10.77 -4.65 8.95
C TYR A 369 -10.92 -5.66 7.82
N ASP A 370 -11.49 -6.83 8.13
CA ASP A 370 -12.10 -7.72 7.15
C ASP A 370 -13.51 -7.24 6.80
N GLN A 371 -14.18 -6.57 7.76
CA GLN A 371 -15.50 -5.99 7.58
C GLN A 371 -15.65 -4.77 8.49
N LEU A 372 -16.20 -3.68 7.95
CA LEU A 372 -16.49 -2.45 8.68
C LEU A 372 -17.80 -1.86 8.17
N THR A 373 -18.84 -1.85 9.01
CA THR A 373 -20.12 -1.23 8.66
C THR A 373 -20.31 0.04 9.46
N VAL A 374 -20.64 1.12 8.75
CA VAL A 374 -20.91 2.42 9.36
C VAL A 374 -22.24 3.00 8.87
N ARG A 375 -22.77 3.96 9.63
CA ARG A 375 -23.82 4.88 9.21
C ARG A 375 -23.22 6.25 9.04
N MET A 376 -23.46 6.89 7.89
CA MET A 376 -23.03 8.27 7.61
C MET A 376 -24.24 9.19 7.58
N ALA A 377 -24.20 10.28 8.34
CA ALA A 377 -25.26 11.28 8.34
C ALA A 377 -24.80 12.53 7.58
N PRO A 378 -25.58 13.06 6.62
CA PRO A 378 -25.28 14.34 5.99
C PRO A 378 -25.44 15.49 7.00
N PRO A 379 -24.88 16.69 6.74
CA PRO A 379 -25.14 17.87 7.54
C PRO A 379 -26.62 18.17 7.61
N THR A 380 -27.10 18.52 8.78
CA THR A 380 -28.46 19.06 8.95
C THR A 380 -28.57 20.39 8.23
N ALA A 381 -29.63 20.55 7.39
CA ALA A 381 -29.90 21.72 6.58
C ALA A 381 -30.12 22.99 7.43
#